data_1a15d7fdc0429ef75fef461c3b079122
#
_entry.id   1a15d7fdc0429ef75fef461c3b079122
#
_cell.length_a   1.000
_cell.length_b   1.000
_cell.length_c   1.000
_cell.angle_alpha   90.00
_cell.angle_beta   90.00
_cell.angle_gamma   90.00
#
_symmetry.space_group_name_H-M   'P 1'
#
loop_
_entity.id
_entity.type
_entity.pdbx_description
1 polymer ?
#
loop_
_entity_poly.entity_id
_entity_poly.type
_entity_poly.pdbx_seq_one_letter_code
_entity_poly.pdbx_strand_id
1 'polypeptide(L)'
;MSSSECNLPALAQLWCDGAPRGWLFLDEPTSALDLYHQQHLLRLMKSLTAQGDLHVCVVLHDLNLAALWADRIVLLHEGEIVSQGSPESVLRAQDLARWYGAQVHVGQHPVNAAPQVFLAP
;
A
#
# COMPACT_ATOMS: atom_id res chain seq x y z
N MET A 1 -12.12 -18.41 -5.91
CA MET A 1 -10.87 -18.41 -5.13
C MET A 1 -10.73 -17.10 -4.39
N SER A 2 -10.43 -17.15 -3.11
CA SER A 2 -10.26 -15.90 -2.35
C SER A 2 -8.96 -15.21 -2.73
N SER A 3 -8.89 -13.89 -2.51
CA SER A 3 -7.68 -13.13 -2.82
C SER A 3 -6.46 -13.62 -2.01
N SER A 4 -6.66 -14.05 -0.76
CA SER A 4 -5.57 -14.59 0.05
C SER A 4 -5.02 -15.91 -0.50
N GLU A 5 -5.88 -16.76 -1.03
CA GLU A 5 -5.47 -18.02 -1.66
C GLU A 5 -4.71 -17.76 -2.97
N CYS A 6 -5.13 -16.76 -3.75
CA CYS A 6 -4.43 -16.39 -4.98
C CYS A 6 -3.06 -15.81 -4.69
N ASN A 7 -2.95 -14.97 -3.65
CA ASN A 7 -1.72 -14.26 -3.36
C ASN A 7 -0.60 -15.21 -2.89
N LEU A 8 -0.91 -16.14 -1.99
CA LEU A 8 0.09 -17.05 -1.46
C LEU A 8 0.66 -18.00 -2.53
N PRO A 9 -0.17 -18.68 -3.37
CA PRO A 9 0.38 -19.47 -4.47
C PRO A 9 1.22 -18.66 -5.45
N ALA A 10 0.80 -17.44 -5.79
CA ALA A 10 1.55 -16.58 -6.69
C ALA A 10 2.93 -16.22 -6.13
N LEU A 11 3.00 -15.85 -4.85
CA LEU A 11 4.26 -15.54 -4.19
C LEU A 11 5.17 -16.75 -4.12
N ALA A 12 4.62 -17.94 -3.82
CA ALA A 12 5.37 -19.19 -3.78
C ALA A 12 5.94 -19.54 -5.14
N GLN A 13 5.18 -19.39 -6.21
CA GLN A 13 5.63 -19.65 -7.57
C GLN A 13 6.81 -18.76 -7.96
N LEU A 14 6.72 -17.45 -7.67
CA LEU A 14 7.81 -16.54 -7.96
C LEU A 14 9.09 -16.92 -7.22
N TRP A 15 8.95 -17.39 -5.98
CA TRP A 15 10.10 -17.79 -5.17
C TRP A 15 10.72 -19.09 -5.66
N CYS A 16 9.88 -20.06 -6.07
CA CYS A 16 10.36 -21.36 -6.56
C CYS A 16 11.12 -21.25 -7.88
N ASP A 17 10.78 -20.27 -8.72
CA ASP A 17 11.43 -20.06 -10.01
C ASP A 17 12.76 -19.30 -9.91
N GLY A 18 13.26 -19.06 -8.71
CA GLY A 18 14.49 -18.33 -8.46
C GLY A 18 14.25 -16.92 -7.91
N ALA A 19 15.11 -15.98 -8.23
CA ALA A 19 14.94 -14.60 -7.78
C ALA A 19 13.64 -14.01 -8.37
N PRO A 20 12.79 -13.37 -7.55
CA PRO A 20 11.54 -12.79 -8.04
C PRO A 20 11.80 -11.72 -9.09
N ARG A 21 11.02 -11.72 -10.16
CA ARG A 21 11.12 -10.75 -11.25
C ARG A 21 9.73 -10.28 -11.68
N GLY A 22 9.69 -9.09 -12.30
CA GLY A 22 8.50 -8.56 -12.93
C GLY A 22 7.58 -7.85 -11.95
N TRP A 23 6.29 -7.97 -12.20
CA TRP A 23 5.24 -7.26 -11.45
C TRP A 23 4.32 -8.23 -10.75
N LEU A 24 3.96 -7.91 -9.53
CA LEU A 24 2.93 -8.61 -8.76
C LEU A 24 1.82 -7.60 -8.46
N PHE A 25 0.58 -7.94 -8.83
CA PHE A 25 -0.58 -7.10 -8.59
C PHE A 25 -1.48 -7.75 -7.55
N LEU A 26 -1.77 -7.01 -6.48
CA LEU A 26 -2.61 -7.49 -5.38
C LEU A 26 -3.76 -6.52 -5.15
N ASP A 27 -4.97 -7.03 -5.02
CA ASP A 27 -6.17 -6.23 -4.79
C ASP A 27 -6.65 -6.44 -3.35
N GLU A 28 -6.45 -5.45 -2.51
CA GLU A 28 -6.86 -5.43 -1.11
C GLU A 28 -6.45 -6.68 -0.33
N PRO A 29 -5.16 -7.08 -0.38
CA PRO A 29 -4.75 -8.35 0.24
C PRO A 29 -4.83 -8.32 1.76
N THR A 30 -4.97 -7.13 2.37
CA THR A 30 -5.00 -6.97 3.83
C THR A 30 -6.40 -6.82 4.41
N SER A 31 -7.44 -6.67 3.58
CA SER A 31 -8.78 -6.30 4.04
C SER A 31 -9.42 -7.32 4.99
N ALA A 32 -9.09 -8.61 4.83
CA ALA A 32 -9.64 -9.68 5.67
C ALA A 32 -8.65 -10.17 6.73
N LEU A 33 -7.50 -9.50 6.88
CA LEU A 33 -6.45 -9.94 7.79
C LEU A 33 -6.47 -9.16 9.10
N ASP A 34 -6.09 -9.82 10.20
CA ASP A 34 -5.85 -9.15 11.47
C ASP A 34 -4.51 -8.38 11.42
N LEU A 35 -4.21 -7.65 12.49
CA LEU A 35 -3.01 -6.80 12.53
C LEU A 35 -1.71 -7.59 12.34
N TYR A 36 -1.62 -8.76 12.94
CA TYR A 36 -0.43 -9.59 12.79
C TYR A 36 -0.21 -10.01 11.34
N HIS A 37 -1.25 -10.51 10.70
CA HIS A 37 -1.16 -10.99 9.33
C HIS A 37 -0.98 -9.85 8.32
N GLN A 38 -1.58 -8.69 8.58
CA GLN A 38 -1.34 -7.50 7.78
C GLN A 38 0.15 -7.12 7.80
N GLN A 39 0.71 -7.03 8.98
CA GLN A 39 2.12 -6.69 9.14
C GLN A 39 3.03 -7.71 8.47
N HIS A 40 2.73 -8.99 8.66
CA HIS A 40 3.53 -10.08 8.09
C HIS A 40 3.52 -10.04 6.57
N LEU A 41 2.34 -9.85 5.96
CA LEU A 41 2.21 -9.78 4.50
C LEU A 41 2.96 -8.57 3.93
N LEU A 42 2.79 -7.39 4.55
CA LEU A 42 3.44 -6.18 4.07
C LEU A 42 4.96 -6.25 4.20
N ARG A 43 5.46 -6.83 5.28
CA ARG A 43 6.89 -7.07 5.45
C ARG A 43 7.44 -8.05 4.41
N LEU A 44 6.67 -9.08 4.09
CA LEU A 44 7.05 -10.04 3.05
C LEU A 44 7.16 -9.35 1.69
N MET A 45 6.16 -8.55 1.32
CA MET A 45 6.19 -7.81 0.07
C MET A 45 7.38 -6.85 0.01
N LYS A 46 7.65 -6.13 1.09
CA LYS A 46 8.79 -5.21 1.15
C LYS A 46 10.12 -5.97 0.99
N SER A 47 10.24 -7.12 1.64
CA SER A 47 11.41 -7.99 1.51
C SER A 47 11.63 -8.44 0.07
N LEU A 48 10.56 -8.83 -0.62
CA LEU A 48 10.64 -9.26 -2.02
C LEU A 48 11.07 -8.11 -2.94
N THR A 49 10.54 -6.92 -2.73
CA THR A 49 10.92 -5.75 -3.55
C THR A 49 12.35 -5.30 -3.29
N ALA A 50 12.86 -5.52 -2.08
CA ALA A 50 14.23 -5.14 -1.73
C ALA A 50 15.29 -5.92 -2.52
N GLN A 51 14.92 -7.05 -3.12
CA GLN A 51 15.82 -7.82 -3.99
C GLN A 51 15.99 -7.23 -5.39
N GLY A 52 15.22 -6.20 -5.72
CA GLY A 52 15.45 -5.35 -6.88
C GLY A 52 14.69 -5.72 -8.15
N ASP A 53 14.30 -6.97 -8.34
CA ASP A 53 13.69 -7.43 -9.58
C ASP A 53 12.18 -7.54 -9.55
N LEU A 54 11.56 -7.48 -8.38
CA LEU A 54 10.12 -7.55 -8.22
C LEU A 54 9.53 -6.20 -7.88
N HIS A 55 8.52 -5.81 -8.65
CA HIS A 55 7.71 -4.63 -8.39
C HIS A 55 6.34 -5.08 -7.92
N VAL A 56 5.84 -4.49 -6.83
CA VAL A 56 4.54 -4.85 -6.29
C VAL A 56 3.60 -3.66 -6.39
N CYS A 57 2.46 -3.86 -7.04
CA CYS A 57 1.39 -2.88 -7.09
C CYS A 57 0.22 -3.40 -6.26
N VAL A 58 -0.14 -2.67 -5.21
CA VAL A 58 -1.14 -3.10 -4.24
C VAL A 58 -2.27 -2.08 -4.21
N VAL A 59 -3.50 -2.55 -4.31
CA VAL A 59 -4.67 -1.71 -4.07
C VAL A 59 -5.02 -1.80 -2.60
N LEU A 60 -4.97 -0.67 -1.90
CA LEU A 60 -5.32 -0.56 -0.48
C LEU A 60 -6.31 0.58 -0.29
N HIS A 61 -7.31 0.36 0.56
CA HIS A 61 -8.22 1.43 0.98
C HIS A 61 -7.70 2.16 2.22
N ASP A 62 -6.79 1.58 2.96
CA ASP A 62 -6.20 2.19 4.14
C ASP A 62 -4.99 3.05 3.73
N LEU A 63 -5.19 4.37 3.72
CA LEU A 63 -4.13 5.32 3.36
C LEU A 63 -2.93 5.23 4.29
N ASN A 64 -3.15 4.92 5.56
CA ASN A 64 -2.08 4.82 6.55
C ASN A 64 -1.18 3.62 6.29
N LEU A 65 -1.76 2.48 5.92
CA LEU A 65 -0.97 1.32 5.51
C LEU A 65 -0.19 1.62 4.24
N ALA A 66 -0.83 2.27 3.27
CA ALA A 66 -0.14 2.64 2.03
C ALA A 66 1.05 3.56 2.32
N ALA A 67 0.85 4.58 3.16
CA ALA A 67 1.91 5.52 3.51
C ALA A 67 3.07 4.85 4.25
N LEU A 68 2.76 3.87 5.09
CA LEU A 68 3.77 3.19 5.90
C LEU A 68 4.68 2.29 5.07
N TRP A 69 4.16 1.66 4.04
CA TRP A 69 4.87 0.61 3.30
C TRP A 69 5.22 0.93 1.85
N ALA A 70 4.46 1.83 1.19
CA ALA A 70 4.66 2.11 -0.23
C ALA A 70 5.81 3.10 -0.45
N ASP A 71 6.56 2.88 -1.51
CA ASP A 71 7.54 3.85 -1.98
C ASP A 71 6.87 4.96 -2.78
N ARG A 72 5.79 4.61 -3.47
CA ARG A 72 5.03 5.53 -4.30
C ARG A 72 3.54 5.25 -4.15
N ILE A 73 2.75 6.29 -4.05
CA ILE A 73 1.29 6.21 -3.95
C ILE A 73 0.66 6.82 -5.19
N VAL A 74 -0.37 6.14 -5.69
CA VAL A 74 -1.23 6.64 -6.76
C VAL A 74 -2.64 6.74 -6.19
N LEU A 75 -3.18 7.96 -6.13
CA LEU A 75 -4.56 8.17 -5.68
C LEU A 75 -5.51 8.15 -6.87
N LEU A 76 -6.56 7.36 -6.72
CA LEU A 76 -7.62 7.26 -7.72
C LEU A 76 -8.91 7.87 -7.17
N HIS A 77 -9.61 8.60 -8.03
CA HIS A 77 -10.92 9.16 -7.72
C HIS A 77 -11.77 9.08 -8.98
N GLU A 78 -12.93 8.43 -8.87
CA GLU A 78 -13.86 8.25 -9.98
C GLU A 78 -13.17 7.68 -11.25
N GLY A 79 -12.30 6.70 -11.04
CA GLY A 79 -11.62 6.02 -12.14
C GLY A 79 -10.44 6.76 -12.74
N GLU A 80 -10.07 7.92 -12.19
CA GLU A 80 -8.96 8.72 -12.69
C GLU A 80 -7.85 8.86 -11.67
N ILE A 81 -6.61 8.97 -12.15
CA ILE A 81 -5.46 9.28 -11.30
C ILE A 81 -5.48 10.78 -11.02
N VAL A 82 -5.67 11.13 -9.74
CA VAL A 82 -5.72 12.54 -9.32
C VAL A 82 -4.44 13.03 -8.68
N SER A 83 -3.60 12.12 -8.19
CA SER A 83 -2.30 12.46 -7.62
C SER A 83 -1.42 11.23 -7.61
N GLN A 84 -0.11 11.42 -7.73
CA GLN A 84 0.86 10.34 -7.62
C GLN A 84 2.22 10.89 -7.19
N GLY A 85 2.96 10.08 -6.47
CA GLY A 85 4.28 10.46 -5.99
C GLY A 85 4.62 9.78 -4.67
N SER A 86 5.58 10.36 -3.94
CA SER A 86 5.94 9.87 -2.61
C SER A 86 4.76 10.03 -1.66
N PRO A 87 4.70 9.23 -0.57
CA PRO A 87 3.63 9.39 0.41
C PRO A 87 3.50 10.83 0.93
N GLU A 88 4.62 11.49 1.20
CA GLU A 88 4.62 12.87 1.71
C GLU A 88 4.05 13.87 0.71
N SER A 89 4.27 13.66 -0.58
CA SER A 89 3.80 14.57 -1.61
C SER A 89 2.33 14.36 -1.96
N VAL A 90 1.80 13.17 -1.72
CA VAL A 90 0.45 12.78 -2.11
C VAL A 90 -0.55 12.97 -0.97
N LEU A 91 -0.16 12.59 0.26
CA LEU A 91 -1.07 12.61 1.41
C LEU A 91 -1.03 13.95 2.13
N ARG A 92 -1.63 14.94 1.50
CA ARG A 92 -1.77 16.29 2.07
C ARG A 92 -3.23 16.52 2.44
N ALA A 93 -3.45 17.17 3.59
CA ALA A 93 -4.80 17.42 4.08
C ALA A 93 -5.66 18.17 3.07
N GLN A 94 -5.09 19.19 2.44
CA GLN A 94 -5.82 20.00 1.44
C GLN A 94 -6.21 19.19 0.20
N ASP A 95 -5.35 18.28 -0.26
CA ASP A 95 -5.62 17.45 -1.44
C ASP A 95 -6.65 16.38 -1.11
N LEU A 96 -6.57 15.77 0.05
CA LEU A 96 -7.55 14.78 0.49
C LEU A 96 -8.92 15.41 0.69
N ALA A 97 -8.99 16.61 1.24
CA ALA A 97 -10.24 17.36 1.36
C ALA A 97 -10.82 17.67 -0.01
N ARG A 98 -9.98 18.08 -0.96
CA ARG A 98 -10.42 18.42 -2.32
C ARG A 98 -10.99 17.22 -3.06
N TRP A 99 -10.32 16.07 -3.01
CA TRP A 99 -10.71 14.91 -3.81
C TRP A 99 -11.77 14.03 -3.14
N TYR A 100 -11.72 13.92 -1.81
CA TYR A 100 -12.59 13.01 -1.08
C TYR A 100 -13.61 13.70 -0.18
N GLY A 101 -13.53 15.04 -0.08
CA GLY A 101 -14.47 15.80 0.75
C GLY A 101 -14.27 15.58 2.26
N ALA A 102 -13.19 14.96 2.68
CA ALA A 102 -12.95 14.62 4.06
C ALA A 102 -12.04 15.66 4.73
N GLN A 103 -12.40 16.06 5.96
CA GLN A 103 -11.53 16.90 6.78
C GLN A 103 -10.60 16.00 7.58
N VAL A 104 -9.30 16.16 7.36
CA VAL A 104 -8.29 15.31 7.97
C VAL A 104 -7.12 16.13 8.49
N HIS A 105 -6.41 15.56 9.46
CA HIS A 105 -5.11 16.01 9.88
C HIS A 105 -4.07 15.02 9.40
N VAL A 106 -2.94 15.50 8.90
CA VAL A 106 -1.83 14.64 8.50
C VAL A 106 -0.70 14.83 9.50
N GLY A 107 -0.38 13.75 10.21
CA GLY A 107 0.73 13.71 11.16
C GLY A 107 1.83 12.80 10.66
N GLN A 108 2.67 12.34 11.58
CA GLN A 108 3.81 11.48 11.27
C GLN A 108 3.78 10.22 12.13
N HIS A 109 4.15 9.12 11.51
CA HIS A 109 4.32 7.88 12.25
C HIS A 109 5.50 8.01 13.23
N PRO A 110 5.35 7.58 14.49
CA PRO A 110 6.38 7.79 15.50
C PRO A 110 7.69 7.05 15.25
N VAL A 111 7.70 6.04 14.40
CA VAL A 111 8.91 5.25 14.16
C VAL A 111 9.68 5.75 12.92
N ASN A 112 8.99 5.93 11.79
CA ASN A 112 9.66 6.25 10.53
C ASN A 112 9.24 7.58 9.92
N ALA A 113 8.42 8.37 10.63
CA ALA A 113 7.93 9.68 10.18
C ALA A 113 7.08 9.63 8.89
N ALA A 114 6.62 8.45 8.47
CA ALA A 114 5.70 8.33 7.34
C ALA A 114 4.42 9.12 7.62
N PRO A 115 3.81 9.77 6.61
CA PRO A 115 2.59 10.51 6.84
C PRO A 115 1.46 9.59 7.30
N GLN A 116 0.67 10.07 8.25
CA GLN A 116 -0.47 9.35 8.79
C GLN A 116 -1.68 10.28 8.78
N VAL A 117 -2.80 9.77 8.31
CA VAL A 117 -4.02 10.53 8.10
C VAL A 117 -4.98 10.25 9.25
N PHE A 118 -5.44 11.31 9.90
CA PHE A 118 -6.39 11.24 11.00
C PHE A 118 -7.66 12.00 10.63
N LEU A 119 -8.81 11.36 10.76
CA LEU A 119 -10.08 12.06 10.54
C LEU A 119 -10.27 13.14 11.60
N ALA A 120 -10.68 14.32 11.17
CA ALA A 120 -11.12 15.35 12.09
C ALA A 120 -12.46 14.95 12.71
N PRO A 121 -12.65 15.13 14.04
CA PRO A 121 -13.93 14.76 14.69
C PRO A 121 -15.08 15.66 14.26
#